data_d11821fa4f98965b9d88e6cfc8a6893b
#
_entry.id   d11821fa4f98965b9d88e6cfc8a6893b
#
_cell.length_a   1.000
_cell.length_b   1.000
_cell.length_c   1.000
_cell.angle_alpha   90.00
_cell.angle_beta   90.00
_cell.angle_gamma   90.00
#
_symmetry.space_group_name_H-M   'P 1'
#
loop_
_entity.id
_entity.type
_entity.pdbx_description
1 polymer ?
#
loop_
_entity_poly.entity_id
_entity_poly.type
_entity_poly.pdbx_seq_one_letter_code
_entity_poly.pdbx_strand_id
1 'polypeptide(L)'
;MYWSNFLQCQNFYEGRLLLRGTLLDIWPYIEVEIEKIIIPVITRNDCYLWGTEILRGKKRTTLRIYIDSKKGVDINDCENISKDLNYEPNLDLNLGDNYVLEVSTPGIDRKFFDINQLKDYIGEELSLKSKEIHEGKRNFTGILTQCSSEIFSIKVKEKVLEFTFNDIDFCRLKPNFNELMKERDYAK
;
A
#
# COMPACT_ATOMS: atom_id res chain seq x y z
N MET A 1 -0.78 -17.40 26.48
CA MET A 1 -0.35 -16.74 27.71
C MET A 1 0.45 -15.43 27.43
N TYR A 2 0.28 -14.80 26.26
CA TYR A 2 1.00 -13.57 25.85
C TYR A 2 0.09 -12.33 25.71
N TRP A 3 -1.22 -12.50 25.83
CA TRP A 3 -2.22 -11.44 25.62
C TRP A 3 -2.52 -10.54 26.83
N SER A 4 -2.24 -11.04 28.05
CA SER A 4 -2.52 -10.28 29.28
C SER A 4 -1.58 -9.10 29.57
N ASN A 5 -0.40 -9.05 28.91
CA ASN A 5 0.56 -7.97 29.12
C ASN A 5 0.41 -6.79 28.14
N PHE A 6 -0.40 -6.95 27.09
CA PHE A 6 -0.58 -5.91 26.07
C PHE A 6 -1.53 -4.79 26.53
N LEU A 7 -2.51 -5.13 27.37
CA LEU A 7 -3.53 -4.20 27.86
C LEU A 7 -3.05 -3.29 29.03
N GLN A 8 -1.85 -3.50 29.58
CA GLN A 8 -1.33 -2.69 30.68
C GLN A 8 -0.30 -1.61 30.27
N CYS A 9 0.06 -1.51 28.99
CA CYS A 9 1.00 -0.51 28.52
C CYS A 9 0.27 0.75 28.06
N GLN A 10 0.03 1.72 28.95
CA GLN A 10 -0.62 3.00 28.65
C GLN A 10 0.29 4.08 28.03
N ASN A 11 1.48 3.74 27.56
CA ASN A 11 2.42 4.71 26.99
C ASN A 11 2.78 4.39 25.55
N PHE A 12 1.90 4.75 24.63
CA PHE A 12 2.21 4.80 23.20
C PHE A 12 2.73 6.19 22.85
N TYR A 13 3.96 6.30 22.41
CA TYR A 13 4.52 7.52 21.88
C TYR A 13 4.96 7.31 20.43
N GLU A 14 4.35 8.02 19.49
CA GLU A 14 4.66 8.01 18.05
C GLU A 14 4.77 6.60 17.41
N GLY A 15 3.86 5.68 17.77
CA GLY A 15 3.85 4.33 17.20
C GLY A 15 4.95 3.40 17.71
N ARG A 16 5.48 3.69 18.90
CA ARG A 16 6.48 2.89 19.58
C ARG A 16 5.99 2.44 20.95
N LEU A 17 6.27 1.20 21.28
CA LEU A 17 5.97 0.63 22.59
C LEU A 17 7.23 0.58 23.44
N LEU A 18 7.15 1.12 24.65
CA LEU A 18 8.23 1.02 25.61
C LEU A 18 8.12 -0.32 26.36
N LEU A 19 8.95 -1.30 26.00
CA LEU A 19 9.09 -2.55 26.73
C LEU A 19 10.48 -2.62 27.35
N ARG A 20 10.54 -2.67 28.71
CA ARG A 20 11.80 -2.79 29.49
C ARG A 20 12.88 -1.76 29.09
N GLY A 21 12.48 -0.52 28.78
CA GLY A 21 13.41 0.55 28.40
C GLY A 21 13.80 0.60 26.92
N THR A 22 13.28 -0.30 26.10
CA THR A 22 13.53 -0.30 24.63
C THR A 22 12.26 0.13 23.91
N LEU A 23 12.38 1.14 23.04
CA LEU A 23 11.30 1.55 22.14
C LEU A 23 11.23 0.58 20.95
N LEU A 24 10.13 -0.17 20.85
CA LEU A 24 9.85 -1.07 19.73
C LEU A 24 8.90 -0.39 18.75
N ASP A 25 9.21 -0.50 17.46
CA ASP A 25 8.28 -0.09 16.40
C ASP A 25 7.18 -1.14 16.27
N ILE A 26 5.95 -0.76 16.59
CA ILE A 26 4.78 -1.66 16.57
C ILE A 26 3.97 -1.54 15.28
N TRP A 27 4.35 -0.64 14.37
CA TRP A 27 3.53 -0.33 13.21
C TRP A 27 3.40 -1.48 12.21
N PRO A 28 4.44 -2.26 11.90
CA PRO A 28 4.29 -3.44 11.06
C PRO A 28 3.28 -4.44 11.64
N TYR A 29 3.20 -4.51 12.98
CA TYR A 29 2.23 -5.38 13.66
C TYR A 29 0.80 -4.85 13.52
N ILE A 30 0.59 -3.53 13.68
CA ILE A 30 -0.73 -2.89 13.53
C ILE A 30 -1.24 -3.03 12.10
N GLU A 31 -0.39 -2.84 11.09
CA GLU A 31 -0.75 -3.02 9.67
C GLU A 31 -1.24 -4.45 9.41
N VAL A 32 -0.53 -5.46 9.90
CA VAL A 32 -0.93 -6.88 9.76
C VAL A 32 -2.27 -7.16 10.46
N GLU A 33 -2.51 -6.61 11.65
CA GLU A 33 -3.78 -6.79 12.36
C GLU A 33 -4.94 -6.10 11.64
N ILE A 34 -4.72 -4.91 11.10
CA ILE A 34 -5.71 -4.20 10.28
C ILE A 34 -6.05 -5.02 9.02
N GLU A 35 -5.05 -5.54 8.32
CA GLU A 35 -5.28 -6.36 7.11
C GLU A 35 -6.11 -7.61 7.40
N LYS A 36 -5.90 -8.28 8.53
CA LYS A 36 -6.73 -9.42 8.97
C LYS A 36 -8.21 -9.06 9.15
N ILE A 37 -8.49 -7.81 9.53
CA ILE A 37 -9.86 -7.32 9.70
C ILE A 37 -10.48 -6.95 8.36
N ILE A 38 -9.75 -6.21 7.52
CA ILE A 38 -10.30 -5.64 6.29
C ILE A 38 -10.41 -6.65 5.15
N ILE A 39 -9.48 -7.60 5.01
CA ILE A 39 -9.46 -8.57 3.91
C ILE A 39 -10.78 -9.37 3.81
N PRO A 40 -11.34 -9.92 4.90
CA PRO A 40 -12.63 -10.64 4.82
C PRO A 40 -13.78 -9.76 4.34
N VAL A 41 -13.80 -8.49 4.74
CA VAL A 41 -14.83 -7.52 4.32
C VAL A 41 -14.72 -7.23 2.84
N ILE A 42 -13.51 -6.94 2.35
CA ILE A 42 -13.24 -6.67 0.93
C ILE A 42 -13.59 -7.87 0.07
N THR A 43 -13.22 -9.08 0.52
CA THR A 43 -13.48 -10.33 -0.23
C THR A 43 -14.98 -10.63 -0.36
N ARG A 44 -15.78 -10.32 0.67
CA ARG A 44 -17.27 -10.46 0.60
C ARG A 44 -17.91 -9.57 -0.47
N ASN A 45 -17.24 -8.50 -0.85
CA ASN A 45 -17.66 -7.57 -1.88
C ASN A 45 -17.04 -7.85 -3.26
N ASP A 46 -16.59 -9.09 -3.53
CA ASP A 46 -15.96 -9.52 -4.80
C ASP A 46 -14.71 -8.72 -5.20
N CYS A 47 -14.08 -8.07 -4.23
CA CYS A 47 -12.84 -7.30 -4.40
C CYS A 47 -11.68 -7.97 -3.67
N TYR A 48 -10.46 -7.52 -3.96
CA TYR A 48 -9.27 -7.88 -3.19
C TYR A 48 -8.51 -6.63 -2.75
N LEU A 49 -7.78 -6.78 -1.65
CA LEU A 49 -6.91 -5.73 -1.13
C LEU A 49 -5.73 -5.52 -2.09
N TRP A 50 -5.59 -4.30 -2.61
CA TRP A 50 -4.40 -3.89 -3.36
C TRP A 50 -3.29 -3.42 -2.42
N GLY A 51 -3.65 -2.71 -1.37
CA GLY A 51 -2.73 -2.25 -0.35
C GLY A 51 -3.35 -1.26 0.63
N THR A 52 -2.61 -0.96 1.70
CA THR A 52 -3.03 -0.02 2.75
C THR A 52 -1.99 1.07 2.97
N GLU A 53 -2.44 2.23 3.43
CA GLU A 53 -1.59 3.31 3.93
C GLU A 53 -2.17 3.89 5.22
N ILE A 54 -1.35 3.99 6.26
CA ILE A 54 -1.71 4.69 7.49
C ILE A 54 -1.02 6.05 7.48
N LEU A 55 -1.81 7.10 7.20
CA LEU A 55 -1.35 8.47 7.09
C LEU A 55 -1.65 9.21 8.39
N ARG A 56 -0.60 9.69 9.06
CA ARG A 56 -0.74 10.41 10.33
C ARG A 56 -0.74 11.90 10.11
N GLY A 57 -1.87 12.50 10.33
CA GLY A 57 -2.00 13.94 10.40
C GLY A 57 -1.83 14.43 11.85
N LYS A 58 -1.61 15.75 12.01
CA LYS A 58 -1.50 16.37 13.34
C LYS A 58 -2.76 16.23 14.22
N LYS A 59 -3.93 16.05 13.61
CA LYS A 59 -5.22 16.00 14.32
C LYS A 59 -5.88 14.63 14.27
N ARG A 60 -5.63 13.84 13.23
CA ARG A 60 -6.29 12.54 13.00
C ARG A 60 -5.42 11.63 12.14
N THR A 61 -5.59 10.35 12.32
CA THR A 61 -5.02 9.31 11.46
C THR A 61 -5.97 9.05 10.28
N THR A 62 -5.44 8.78 9.10
CA THR A 62 -6.22 8.29 7.96
C THR A 62 -5.77 6.89 7.61
N LEU A 63 -6.70 5.93 7.64
CA LEU A 63 -6.52 4.61 7.07
C LEU A 63 -7.02 4.67 5.62
N ARG A 64 -6.11 4.57 4.66
CA ARG A 64 -6.44 4.50 3.25
C ARG A 64 -6.29 3.07 2.77
N ILE A 65 -7.35 2.53 2.19
CA ILE A 65 -7.44 1.17 1.68
C ILE A 65 -7.62 1.25 0.16
N TYR A 66 -6.72 0.60 -0.56
CA TYR A 66 -6.83 0.45 -2.00
C TYR A 66 -7.38 -0.92 -2.32
N ILE A 67 -8.46 -0.95 -3.09
CA ILE A 67 -9.14 -2.18 -3.52
C ILE A 67 -9.11 -2.31 -5.03
N ASP A 68 -9.01 -3.54 -5.52
CA ASP A 68 -9.08 -3.84 -6.95
C ASP A 68 -9.90 -5.11 -7.18
N SER A 69 -10.32 -5.35 -8.42
CA SER A 69 -11.01 -6.57 -8.82
C SER A 69 -10.74 -6.89 -10.30
N LYS A 70 -10.90 -8.17 -10.68
CA LYS A 70 -10.72 -8.61 -12.07
C LYS A 70 -11.74 -8.02 -13.04
N LYS A 71 -12.88 -7.56 -12.51
CA LYS A 71 -13.97 -6.96 -13.29
C LYS A 71 -13.90 -5.44 -13.36
N GLY A 72 -12.90 -4.84 -12.67
CA GLY A 72 -12.83 -3.42 -12.36
C GLY A 72 -13.62 -3.08 -11.09
N VAL A 73 -13.31 -1.96 -10.49
CA VAL A 73 -13.94 -1.43 -9.26
C VAL A 73 -14.57 -0.09 -9.57
N ASP A 74 -15.82 0.10 -9.16
CA ASP A 74 -16.54 1.36 -9.28
C ASP A 74 -16.69 2.08 -7.92
N ILE A 75 -17.37 3.22 -7.93
CA ILE A 75 -17.60 4.01 -6.73
C ILE A 75 -18.55 3.30 -5.74
N ASN A 76 -19.46 2.47 -6.24
CA ASN A 76 -20.40 1.74 -5.39
C ASN A 76 -19.70 0.65 -4.60
N ASP A 77 -18.71 -0.02 -5.20
CA ASP A 77 -17.87 -1.00 -4.50
C ASP A 77 -17.11 -0.34 -3.35
N CYS A 78 -16.51 0.82 -3.61
CA CYS A 78 -15.82 1.60 -2.57
C CYS A 78 -16.78 2.03 -1.45
N GLU A 79 -17.98 2.48 -1.79
CA GLU A 79 -18.99 2.89 -0.83
C GLU A 79 -19.48 1.73 0.04
N ASN A 80 -19.78 0.58 -0.57
CA ASN A 80 -20.26 -0.60 0.13
C ASN A 80 -19.21 -1.12 1.11
N ILE A 81 -17.96 -1.26 0.65
CA ILE A 81 -16.85 -1.69 1.50
C ILE A 81 -16.60 -0.68 2.63
N SER A 82 -16.66 0.63 2.35
CA SER A 82 -16.51 1.65 3.39
C SER A 82 -17.61 1.58 4.44
N LYS A 83 -18.87 1.34 4.03
CA LYS A 83 -19.99 1.12 4.96
C LYS A 83 -19.77 -0.11 5.83
N ASP A 84 -19.42 -1.24 5.22
CA ASP A 84 -19.20 -2.50 5.93
C ASP A 84 -18.06 -2.35 6.96
N LEU A 85 -16.95 -1.70 6.58
CA LEU A 85 -15.81 -1.47 7.46
C LEU A 85 -16.11 -0.53 8.63
N ASN A 86 -17.01 0.44 8.47
CA ASN A 86 -17.43 1.31 9.57
C ASN A 86 -18.20 0.57 10.69
N TYR A 87 -18.65 -0.65 10.44
CA TYR A 87 -19.28 -1.51 11.44
C TYR A 87 -18.31 -2.52 12.08
N GLU A 88 -17.01 -2.46 11.75
CA GLU A 88 -16.00 -3.38 12.30
C GLU A 88 -15.35 -2.79 13.56
N PRO A 89 -15.80 -3.16 14.75
CA PRO A 89 -15.36 -2.55 16.03
C PRO A 89 -13.87 -2.76 16.30
N ASN A 90 -13.25 -3.77 15.68
CA ASN A 90 -11.83 -4.05 15.86
C ASN A 90 -10.92 -3.03 15.15
N LEU A 91 -11.43 -2.25 14.20
CA LEU A 91 -10.66 -1.14 13.60
C LEU A 91 -10.45 -0.03 14.62
N ASP A 92 -11.48 0.34 15.40
CA ASP A 92 -11.39 1.37 16.44
C ASP A 92 -10.37 1.00 17.53
N LEU A 93 -10.29 -0.31 17.87
CA LEU A 93 -9.32 -0.81 18.84
C LEU A 93 -7.86 -0.66 18.39
N ASN A 94 -7.61 -0.71 17.09
CA ASN A 94 -6.27 -0.61 16.50
C ASN A 94 -5.87 0.82 16.14
N LEU A 95 -6.82 1.66 15.75
CA LEU A 95 -6.57 3.01 15.24
C LEU A 95 -6.94 4.12 16.23
N GLY A 96 -7.71 3.78 17.28
CA GLY A 96 -8.32 4.74 18.21
C GLY A 96 -9.57 5.41 17.61
N ASP A 97 -10.30 6.16 18.43
CA ASP A 97 -11.63 6.68 18.10
C ASP A 97 -11.62 7.84 17.07
N ASN A 98 -10.46 8.33 16.67
CA ASN A 98 -10.34 9.52 15.81
C ASN A 98 -9.50 9.24 14.55
N TYR A 99 -9.98 8.34 13.72
CA TYR A 99 -9.41 8.11 12.39
C TYR A 99 -10.42 8.39 11.28
N VAL A 100 -9.91 8.53 10.07
CA VAL A 100 -10.70 8.62 8.83
C VAL A 100 -10.43 7.39 8.00
N LEU A 101 -11.50 6.73 7.56
CA LEU A 101 -11.44 5.63 6.63
C LEU A 101 -11.62 6.17 5.20
N GLU A 102 -10.66 5.87 4.33
CA GLU A 102 -10.72 6.16 2.90
C GLU A 102 -10.60 4.86 2.12
N VAL A 103 -11.64 4.50 1.35
CA VAL A 103 -11.62 3.35 0.42
C VAL A 103 -11.56 3.88 -1.00
N SER A 104 -10.60 3.41 -1.79
CA SER A 104 -10.34 3.90 -3.14
C SER A 104 -9.78 2.82 -4.05
N THR A 105 -9.78 3.07 -5.34
CA THR A 105 -9.03 2.27 -6.32
C THR A 105 -7.57 2.74 -6.37
N PRO A 106 -6.61 1.89 -6.81
CA PRO A 106 -5.21 2.28 -6.94
C PRO A 106 -4.95 3.37 -7.99
N GLY A 107 -5.91 3.62 -8.90
CA GLY A 107 -5.75 4.56 -10.00
C GLY A 107 -4.87 4.04 -11.15
N ILE A 108 -4.64 4.91 -12.14
CA ILE A 108 -3.80 4.59 -13.31
C ILE A 108 -2.29 4.69 -13.00
N ASP A 109 -1.92 5.54 -12.04
CA ASP A 109 -0.55 5.70 -11.53
C ASP A 109 -0.34 4.90 -10.23
N ARG A 110 -0.91 3.70 -10.20
CA ARG A 110 -1.01 2.86 -9.00
C ARG A 110 0.32 2.66 -8.28
N LYS A 111 0.24 2.80 -6.96
CA LYS A 111 1.34 2.45 -6.06
C LYS A 111 1.37 0.94 -5.86
N PHE A 112 2.56 0.35 -5.88
CA PHE A 112 2.78 -1.05 -5.54
C PHE A 112 3.16 -1.18 -4.07
N PHE A 113 2.58 -2.20 -3.41
CA PHE A 113 2.77 -2.49 -2.00
C PHE A 113 3.49 -3.82 -1.76
N ASP A 114 3.51 -4.68 -2.80
CA ASP A 114 4.16 -5.99 -2.77
C ASP A 114 4.84 -6.28 -4.11
N ILE A 115 5.97 -7.00 -4.07
CA ILE A 115 6.74 -7.35 -5.27
C ILE A 115 5.94 -8.19 -6.27
N ASN A 116 5.02 -9.05 -5.77
CA ASN A 116 4.22 -9.90 -6.66
C ASN A 116 3.29 -9.10 -7.55
N GLN A 117 2.87 -7.91 -7.11
CA GLN A 117 2.04 -7.01 -7.92
C GLN A 117 2.77 -6.50 -9.16
N LEU A 118 4.12 -6.45 -9.15
CA LEU A 118 4.92 -6.02 -10.29
C LEU A 118 4.91 -7.03 -11.44
N LYS A 119 4.62 -8.30 -11.19
CA LYS A 119 4.72 -9.37 -12.20
C LYS A 119 3.85 -9.13 -13.44
N ASP A 120 2.68 -8.53 -13.22
CA ASP A 120 1.72 -8.25 -14.30
C ASP A 120 2.06 -6.96 -15.09
N TYR A 121 3.13 -6.24 -14.67
CA TYR A 121 3.55 -4.96 -15.24
C TYR A 121 4.94 -5.00 -15.90
N ILE A 122 5.42 -6.19 -16.26
CA ILE A 122 6.67 -6.33 -17.01
C ILE A 122 6.51 -5.65 -18.38
N GLY A 123 7.44 -4.76 -18.72
CA GLY A 123 7.38 -3.92 -19.91
C GLY A 123 6.87 -2.51 -19.66
N GLU A 124 6.23 -2.26 -18.52
CA GLU A 124 5.71 -0.94 -18.15
C GLU A 124 6.76 -0.02 -17.53
N GLU A 125 6.58 1.29 -17.67
CA GLU A 125 7.46 2.28 -17.05
C GLU A 125 7.07 2.48 -15.58
N LEU A 126 8.07 2.34 -14.68
CA LEU A 126 7.93 2.55 -13.25
C LEU A 126 8.67 3.80 -12.79
N SER A 127 8.12 4.48 -11.79
CA SER A 127 8.81 5.49 -10.99
C SER A 127 9.00 4.96 -9.58
N LEU A 128 10.23 4.93 -9.09
CA LEU A 128 10.54 4.46 -7.75
C LEU A 128 11.52 5.39 -7.02
N LYS A 129 11.50 5.33 -5.70
CA LYS A 129 12.44 5.99 -4.83
C LYS A 129 13.12 4.95 -3.94
N SER A 130 14.45 4.85 -4.05
CA SER A 130 15.27 3.98 -3.21
C SER A 130 15.49 4.60 -1.84
N LYS A 131 15.57 3.76 -0.81
CA LYS A 131 16.00 4.14 0.55
C LYS A 131 17.48 4.53 0.56
N GLU A 132 18.29 3.88 -0.27
CA GLU A 132 19.72 4.16 -0.41
C GLU A 132 20.02 5.03 -1.63
N ILE A 133 21.21 5.64 -1.61
CA ILE A 133 21.69 6.45 -2.73
C ILE A 133 22.47 5.55 -3.69
N HIS A 134 21.99 5.43 -4.93
CA HIS A 134 22.68 4.75 -6.01
C HIS A 134 23.20 5.79 -7.02
N GLU A 135 24.49 5.85 -7.25
CA GLU A 135 25.14 6.81 -8.17
C GLU A 135 24.71 8.28 -7.91
N GLY A 136 24.57 8.68 -6.64
CA GLY A 136 24.19 10.04 -6.25
C GLY A 136 22.68 10.35 -6.38
N LYS A 137 21.82 9.37 -6.67
CA LYS A 137 20.38 9.53 -6.84
C LYS A 137 19.61 8.53 -6.00
N ARG A 138 18.38 8.90 -5.67
CA ARG A 138 17.39 8.02 -5.01
C ARG A 138 16.15 7.78 -5.86
N ASN A 139 15.86 8.68 -6.81
CA ASN A 139 14.67 8.59 -7.66
C ASN A 139 15.08 8.04 -9.04
N PHE A 140 14.37 7.01 -9.46
CA PHE A 140 14.59 6.32 -10.72
C PHE A 140 13.29 6.21 -11.49
N THR A 141 13.40 6.31 -12.81
CA THR A 141 12.30 6.03 -13.74
C THR A 141 12.85 5.14 -14.83
N GLY A 142 12.20 4.02 -15.09
CA GLY A 142 12.66 3.04 -16.08
C GLY A 142 11.62 1.96 -16.33
N ILE A 143 11.87 1.17 -17.38
CA ILE A 143 10.99 0.09 -17.79
C ILE A 143 11.29 -1.15 -16.93
N LEU A 144 10.27 -1.76 -16.35
CA LEU A 144 10.37 -3.03 -15.64
C LEU A 144 10.70 -4.14 -16.62
N THR A 145 11.86 -4.76 -16.46
CA THR A 145 12.36 -5.79 -17.38
C THR A 145 12.20 -7.19 -16.83
N GLN A 146 12.36 -7.36 -15.53
CA GLN A 146 12.26 -8.64 -14.82
C GLN A 146 11.68 -8.45 -13.42
N CYS A 147 10.96 -9.46 -12.95
CA CYS A 147 10.45 -9.53 -11.58
C CYS A 147 10.48 -10.98 -11.10
N SER A 148 11.19 -11.24 -10.01
CA SER A 148 11.21 -12.52 -9.28
C SER A 148 10.44 -12.37 -7.97
N SER A 149 10.57 -13.34 -7.05
CA SER A 149 9.97 -13.27 -5.71
C SER A 149 10.66 -12.28 -4.77
N GLU A 150 11.93 -11.92 -5.03
CA GLU A 150 12.74 -11.10 -4.12
C GLU A 150 13.30 -9.84 -4.78
N ILE A 151 13.61 -9.92 -6.08
CA ILE A 151 14.33 -8.89 -6.83
C ILE A 151 13.54 -8.54 -8.09
N PHE A 152 13.50 -7.26 -8.42
CA PHE A 152 13.02 -6.77 -9.70
C PHE A 152 14.05 -5.85 -10.35
N SER A 153 14.05 -5.80 -11.69
CA SER A 153 15.02 -5.03 -12.47
C SER A 153 14.31 -4.01 -13.35
N ILE A 154 14.81 -2.79 -13.34
CA ILE A 154 14.35 -1.73 -14.24
C ILE A 154 15.46 -1.29 -15.19
N LYS A 155 15.11 -1.06 -16.45
CA LYS A 155 16.01 -0.48 -17.43
C LYS A 155 15.89 1.05 -17.40
N VAL A 156 16.95 1.72 -16.98
CA VAL A 156 17.07 3.18 -16.94
C VAL A 156 18.05 3.60 -18.02
N LYS A 157 17.59 4.13 -19.15
CA LYS A 157 18.38 4.38 -20.36
C LYS A 157 19.06 3.07 -20.84
N GLU A 158 20.41 3.02 -20.81
CA GLU A 158 21.20 1.86 -21.24
C GLU A 158 21.62 0.93 -20.08
N LYS A 159 21.29 1.27 -18.83
CA LYS A 159 21.65 0.49 -17.64
C LYS A 159 20.44 -0.29 -17.13
N VAL A 160 20.69 -1.51 -16.65
CA VAL A 160 19.72 -2.29 -15.87
C VAL A 160 20.12 -2.16 -14.40
N LEU A 161 19.18 -1.75 -13.57
CA LEU A 161 19.35 -1.63 -12.13
C LEU A 161 18.44 -2.63 -11.44
N GLU A 162 18.96 -3.29 -10.42
CA GLU A 162 18.25 -4.28 -9.62
C GLU A 162 17.92 -3.69 -8.24
N PHE A 163 16.72 -4.00 -7.76
CA PHE A 163 16.21 -3.56 -6.47
C PHE A 163 15.50 -4.70 -5.76
N THR A 164 15.61 -4.74 -4.43
CA THR A 164 14.67 -5.50 -3.60
C THR A 164 13.52 -4.58 -3.22
N PHE A 165 12.34 -5.15 -2.98
CA PHE A 165 11.17 -4.33 -2.61
C PHE A 165 11.36 -3.63 -1.26
N ASN A 166 12.14 -4.24 -0.36
CA ASN A 166 12.46 -3.68 0.96
C ASN A 166 13.40 -2.46 0.88
N ASP A 167 14.16 -2.31 -0.20
CA ASP A 167 15.12 -1.21 -0.36
C ASP A 167 14.52 0.03 -1.02
N ILE A 168 13.21 0.02 -1.28
CA ILE A 168 12.52 1.16 -1.85
C ILE A 168 11.54 1.80 -0.85
N ASP A 169 11.41 3.12 -0.92
CA ASP A 169 10.42 3.90 -0.16
C ASP A 169 9.04 3.79 -0.82
N PHE A 170 9.00 3.85 -2.15
CA PHE A 170 7.78 3.64 -2.94
C PHE A 170 8.14 3.22 -4.37
N CYS A 171 7.18 2.54 -5.02
CA CYS A 171 7.16 2.24 -6.44
C CYS A 171 5.77 2.54 -6.99
N ARG A 172 5.70 3.22 -8.14
CA ARG A 172 4.45 3.56 -8.83
C ARG A 172 4.55 3.23 -10.31
N LEU A 173 3.43 2.83 -10.88
CA LEU A 173 3.28 2.79 -12.33
C LEU A 173 3.35 4.23 -12.87
N LYS A 174 4.06 4.42 -13.96
CA LYS A 174 4.08 5.68 -14.70
C LYS A 174 3.34 5.48 -16.03
N PRO A 175 2.04 5.82 -16.08
CA PRO A 175 1.22 5.53 -17.22
C PRO A 175 1.66 6.33 -18.47
N ASN A 176 1.59 5.69 -19.63
CA ASN A 176 1.79 6.38 -20.89
C ASN A 176 0.50 7.12 -21.31
N PHE A 177 0.38 8.37 -20.91
CA PHE A 177 -0.81 9.18 -21.22
C PHE A 177 -1.12 9.29 -22.70
N ASN A 178 -0.11 9.22 -23.58
CA ASN A 178 -0.33 9.27 -25.03
C ASN A 178 -1.06 8.02 -25.56
N GLU A 179 -0.82 6.87 -24.97
CA GLU A 179 -1.53 5.63 -25.31
C GLU A 179 -2.95 5.64 -24.75
N LEU A 180 -3.11 6.02 -23.49
CA LEU A 180 -4.41 6.14 -22.84
C LEU A 180 -5.36 7.11 -23.56
N MET A 181 -4.85 8.21 -24.10
CA MET A 181 -5.65 9.16 -24.86
C MET A 181 -6.08 8.58 -26.21
N LYS A 182 -5.23 7.80 -26.88
CA LYS A 182 -5.57 7.13 -28.14
C LYS A 182 -6.69 6.10 -27.95
N GLU A 183 -6.60 5.27 -26.90
CA GLU A 183 -7.64 4.27 -26.60
C GLU A 183 -9.03 4.91 -26.38
N ARG A 184 -9.09 6.07 -25.73
CA ARG A 184 -10.34 6.83 -25.55
C ARG A 184 -10.94 7.35 -26.84
N ASP A 185 -10.12 7.68 -27.83
CA ASP A 185 -10.59 8.17 -29.13
C ASP A 185 -11.14 7.05 -30.03
N TYR A 186 -10.67 5.80 -29.81
CA TYR A 186 -11.21 4.61 -30.51
C TYR A 186 -12.47 4.02 -29.84
N ALA A 187 -12.78 4.41 -28.60
CA ALA A 187 -13.94 3.92 -27.85
C ALA A 187 -15.21 4.78 -28.04
N LYS A 188 -15.17 5.77 -28.93
CA LYS A 188 -16.33 6.57 -29.40
C LYS A 188 -16.80 6.08 -30.76
#